data_c78a2b511ee9ce27af4777c166aae28c
#
_entry.id   c78a2b511ee9ce27af4777c166aae28c
#
_cell.length_a   1.000
_cell.length_b   1.000
_cell.length_c   1.000
_cell.angle_alpha   90.00
_cell.angle_beta   90.00
_cell.angle_gamma   90.00
#
_symmetry.space_group_name_H-M   'P 1'
#
loop_
_entity.id
_entity.type
_entity.pdbx_description
1 polymer ?
#
loop_
_entity_poly.entity_id
_entity_poly.type
_entity_poly.pdbx_seq_one_letter_code
_entity_poly.pdbx_strand_id
1 'polypeptide(L)'
;MHKLDEIAEEVKACQNCKLCETRTKAVPGKGRFDADVIFVGEAPGRNEDIHGEPFVGAAGKRLDMILENTGIRREDVYITNIVKCRPPKNRVPTKKEEESCNDFINQEIEIINPKIICVMGNTAYGTLLDGKEITKNHGKIVEKDGRKFFVTFHPAATIYNQKLVDELKEDFKKLAKFLGEEDEVKQYEDRRCDFCMSKTSHEVVVVPKVVTRKRRWLYKCTECNHERWLVPYRTVAESLY
;
A
#
# COMPACT_ATOMS: atom_id res chain seq x y z
N MET A 1 -7.57 -21.42 4.25
CA MET A 1 -6.71 -20.70 3.30
C MET A 1 -7.35 -19.33 3.08
N HIS A 2 -6.60 -18.26 3.13
CA HIS A 2 -7.17 -16.91 2.89
C HIS A 2 -7.43 -16.75 1.37
N LYS A 3 -8.46 -15.99 0.99
CA LYS A 3 -8.78 -15.78 -0.45
C LYS A 3 -7.59 -15.25 -1.27
N LEU A 4 -6.70 -14.44 -0.68
CA LEU A 4 -5.48 -13.99 -1.36
C LEU A 4 -4.48 -15.12 -1.62
N ASP A 5 -4.45 -16.16 -0.77
CA ASP A 5 -3.61 -17.33 -1.00
C ASP A 5 -4.14 -18.13 -2.19
N GLU A 6 -5.47 -18.20 -2.35
CA GLU A 6 -6.10 -18.86 -3.50
C GLU A 6 -5.75 -18.13 -4.80
N ILE A 7 -5.88 -16.82 -4.84
CA ILE A 7 -5.42 -16.00 -5.99
C ILE A 7 -3.93 -16.21 -6.27
N ALA A 8 -3.10 -16.28 -5.23
CA ALA A 8 -1.67 -16.49 -5.42
C ALA A 8 -1.37 -17.84 -6.08
N GLU A 9 -2.10 -18.91 -5.74
CA GLU A 9 -1.97 -20.23 -6.41
C GLU A 9 -2.50 -20.18 -7.85
N GLU A 10 -3.63 -19.51 -8.09
CA GLU A 10 -4.14 -19.30 -9.45
C GLU A 10 -3.14 -18.52 -10.33
N VAL A 11 -2.51 -17.48 -9.79
CA VAL A 11 -1.45 -16.71 -10.48
C VAL A 11 -0.26 -17.62 -10.83
N LYS A 12 0.16 -18.47 -9.91
CA LYS A 12 1.27 -19.41 -10.15
C LYS A 12 0.96 -20.41 -11.26
N ALA A 13 -0.28 -20.90 -11.32
CA ALA A 13 -0.76 -21.84 -12.32
C ALA A 13 -1.20 -21.20 -13.65
N CYS A 14 -1.32 -19.87 -13.71
CA CYS A 14 -1.90 -19.15 -14.84
C CYS A 14 -1.16 -19.39 -16.17
N GLN A 15 -1.92 -19.57 -17.25
CA GLN A 15 -1.45 -19.73 -18.62
C GLN A 15 -2.19 -18.81 -19.62
N ASN A 16 -2.79 -17.72 -19.18
CA ASN A 16 -3.71 -16.90 -19.96
C ASN A 16 -3.02 -16.07 -21.07
N CYS A 17 -1.69 -15.92 -21.02
CA CYS A 17 -0.95 -15.16 -22.06
C CYS A 17 0.46 -15.72 -22.26
N LYS A 18 1.12 -15.29 -23.34
CA LYS A 18 2.46 -15.77 -23.71
C LYS A 18 3.57 -15.50 -22.69
N LEU A 19 3.36 -14.63 -21.70
CA LEU A 19 4.36 -14.39 -20.66
C LEU A 19 4.58 -15.64 -19.78
N CYS A 20 3.62 -16.55 -19.70
CA CYS A 20 3.79 -17.81 -18.97
C CYS A 20 4.85 -18.73 -19.60
N GLU A 21 5.12 -18.62 -20.89
CA GLU A 21 6.11 -19.46 -21.60
C GLU A 21 7.55 -19.05 -21.30
N THR A 22 7.78 -17.80 -20.88
CA THR A 22 9.12 -17.23 -20.71
C THR A 22 9.47 -16.85 -19.27
N ARG A 23 8.50 -16.87 -18.37
CA ARG A 23 8.74 -16.63 -16.94
C ARG A 23 9.47 -17.78 -16.27
N THR A 24 10.29 -17.49 -15.27
CA THR A 24 10.82 -18.49 -14.34
C THR A 24 9.77 -18.83 -13.28
N LYS A 25 9.19 -17.80 -12.66
CA LYS A 25 8.08 -17.91 -11.72
C LYS A 25 7.05 -16.81 -11.97
N ALA A 26 5.77 -17.12 -11.77
CA ALA A 26 4.78 -16.07 -11.63
C ALA A 26 4.97 -15.36 -10.29
N VAL A 27 4.59 -14.07 -10.25
CA VAL A 27 4.80 -13.20 -9.10
C VAL A 27 3.45 -12.66 -8.64
N PRO A 28 2.74 -13.38 -7.74
CA PRO A 28 1.53 -12.85 -7.11
C PRO A 28 1.83 -11.65 -6.25
N GLY A 29 0.80 -10.90 -5.88
CA GLY A 29 0.92 -9.86 -4.88
C GLY A 29 1.31 -10.41 -3.51
N LYS A 30 1.91 -9.58 -2.66
CA LYS A 30 2.37 -9.96 -1.33
C LYS A 30 2.17 -8.82 -0.33
N GLY A 31 1.74 -9.14 0.87
CA GLY A 31 1.57 -8.19 1.97
C GLY A 31 0.38 -8.53 2.85
N ARG A 32 -0.12 -7.53 3.57
CA ARG A 32 -1.24 -7.72 4.47
C ARG A 32 -2.56 -7.83 3.71
N PHE A 33 -3.42 -8.72 4.16
CA PHE A 33 -4.77 -8.89 3.61
C PHE A 33 -5.74 -7.75 4.00
N ASP A 34 -5.42 -6.99 5.05
CA ASP A 34 -6.16 -5.85 5.57
C ASP A 34 -5.35 -4.54 5.43
N ALA A 35 -4.56 -4.42 4.36
CA ALA A 35 -3.72 -3.26 4.11
C ALA A 35 -4.55 -2.01 3.79
N ASP A 36 -4.21 -0.88 4.43
CA ASP A 36 -4.83 0.42 4.10
C ASP A 36 -4.38 0.94 2.72
N VAL A 37 -3.25 0.47 2.21
CA VAL A 37 -2.72 0.84 0.89
C VAL A 37 -2.22 -0.36 0.10
N ILE A 38 -2.56 -0.38 -1.19
CA ILE A 38 -2.00 -1.30 -2.18
C ILE A 38 -1.06 -0.51 -3.08
N PHE A 39 0.18 -0.96 -3.24
CA PHE A 39 1.12 -0.46 -4.22
C PHE A 39 1.07 -1.29 -5.49
N VAL A 40 0.80 -0.66 -6.63
CA VAL A 40 0.67 -1.34 -7.92
C VAL A 40 1.76 -0.85 -8.88
N GLY A 41 2.68 -1.74 -9.24
CA GLY A 41 3.68 -1.51 -10.26
C GLY A 41 3.28 -2.03 -11.64
N GLU A 42 4.22 -2.03 -12.58
CA GLU A 42 4.02 -2.45 -13.96
C GLU A 42 4.09 -3.98 -14.12
N ALA A 43 5.23 -4.56 -13.84
CA ALA A 43 5.54 -5.97 -14.10
C ALA A 43 6.73 -6.44 -13.24
N PRO A 44 6.86 -7.76 -13.02
CA PRO A 44 8.04 -8.32 -12.39
C PRO A 44 9.31 -8.08 -13.22
N GLY A 45 10.41 -7.73 -12.57
CA GLY A 45 11.75 -7.70 -13.11
C GLY A 45 12.44 -9.08 -12.98
N ARG A 46 13.76 -9.13 -13.31
CA ARG A 46 14.53 -10.38 -13.26
C ARG A 46 14.58 -11.01 -11.87
N ASN A 47 14.78 -10.20 -10.83
CA ASN A 47 14.90 -10.72 -9.48
C ASN A 47 13.56 -11.23 -8.96
N GLU A 48 12.48 -10.51 -9.26
CA GLU A 48 11.12 -10.90 -8.93
C GLU A 48 10.74 -12.22 -9.59
N ASP A 49 11.09 -12.41 -10.87
CA ASP A 49 10.87 -13.62 -11.65
C ASP A 49 11.62 -14.84 -11.07
N ILE A 50 12.84 -14.64 -10.55
CA ILE A 50 13.64 -15.69 -9.91
C ILE A 50 13.05 -16.08 -8.54
N HIS A 51 12.68 -15.09 -7.73
CA HIS A 51 12.22 -15.33 -6.35
C HIS A 51 10.74 -15.65 -6.25
N GLY A 52 9.91 -15.18 -7.21
CA GLY A 52 8.45 -15.27 -7.16
C GLY A 52 7.81 -14.27 -6.20
N GLU A 53 8.51 -13.17 -5.89
CA GLU A 53 8.04 -12.14 -4.96
C GLU A 53 8.13 -10.74 -5.59
N PRO A 54 7.12 -9.85 -5.36
CA PRO A 54 7.12 -8.52 -5.95
C PRO A 54 8.11 -7.59 -5.25
N PHE A 55 8.73 -6.71 -6.04
CA PHE A 55 9.62 -5.65 -5.55
C PHE A 55 10.75 -6.14 -4.62
N VAL A 56 11.52 -7.15 -5.04
CA VAL A 56 12.72 -7.65 -4.35
C VAL A 56 14.02 -7.22 -5.02
N GLY A 57 13.97 -6.66 -6.24
CA GLY A 57 15.11 -6.13 -6.98
C GLY A 57 15.45 -4.69 -6.62
N ALA A 58 16.20 -4.01 -7.52
CA ALA A 58 16.66 -2.63 -7.30
C ALA A 58 15.49 -1.62 -7.11
N ALA A 59 14.40 -1.76 -7.87
CA ALA A 59 13.20 -0.96 -7.69
C ALA A 59 12.54 -1.20 -6.32
N GLY A 60 12.51 -2.44 -5.86
CA GLY A 60 12.01 -2.81 -4.54
C GLY A 60 12.83 -2.19 -3.40
N LYS A 61 14.16 -2.28 -3.47
CA LYS A 61 15.04 -1.62 -2.49
C LYS A 61 14.82 -0.11 -2.45
N ARG A 62 14.56 0.51 -3.59
CA ARG A 62 14.25 1.94 -3.66
C ARG A 62 12.88 2.23 -3.02
N LEU A 63 11.89 1.39 -3.26
CA LEU A 63 10.58 1.49 -2.62
C LEU A 63 10.72 1.37 -1.09
N ASP A 64 11.45 0.38 -0.60
CA ASP A 64 11.69 0.16 0.83
C ASP A 64 12.30 1.38 1.52
N MET A 65 13.35 1.98 0.91
CA MET A 65 13.97 3.21 1.43
C MET A 65 12.98 4.39 1.51
N ILE A 66 12.07 4.51 0.55
CA ILE A 66 11.09 5.59 0.53
C ILE A 66 10.00 5.34 1.57
N LEU A 67 9.50 4.12 1.67
CA LEU A 67 8.53 3.71 2.69
C LEU A 67 9.09 3.97 4.10
N GLU A 68 10.31 3.55 4.38
CA GLU A 68 10.98 3.76 5.67
C GLU A 68 11.10 5.25 6.01
N ASN A 69 11.50 6.09 5.06
CA ASN A 69 11.63 7.54 5.25
C ASN A 69 10.29 8.27 5.50
N THR A 70 9.18 7.65 5.17
CA THR A 70 7.83 8.21 5.37
C THR A 70 7.06 7.52 6.51
N GLY A 71 7.70 6.58 7.22
CA GLY A 71 7.08 5.85 8.32
C GLY A 71 6.09 4.77 7.90
N ILE A 72 5.93 4.52 6.59
CA ILE A 72 5.12 3.43 6.06
C ILE A 72 5.95 2.16 6.11
N ARG A 73 5.51 1.14 6.84
CA ARG A 73 6.27 -0.11 6.93
C ARG A 73 5.84 -1.07 5.82
N ARG A 74 6.83 -1.74 5.21
CA ARG A 74 6.57 -2.70 4.14
C ARG A 74 5.64 -3.84 4.56
N GLU A 75 5.74 -4.28 5.81
CA GLU A 75 4.88 -5.34 6.35
C GLU A 75 3.42 -4.96 6.55
N ASP A 76 3.08 -3.66 6.53
CA ASP A 76 1.71 -3.16 6.72
C ASP A 76 0.97 -2.87 5.41
N VAL A 77 1.65 -2.99 4.29
CA VAL A 77 1.10 -2.70 2.96
C VAL A 77 0.94 -3.98 2.13
N TYR A 78 0.20 -3.88 1.04
CA TYR A 78 0.18 -4.91 0.00
C TYR A 78 0.84 -4.38 -1.28
N ILE A 79 1.66 -5.20 -1.92
CA ILE A 79 2.44 -4.81 -3.10
C ILE A 79 2.20 -5.81 -4.21
N THR A 80 1.90 -5.30 -5.39
CA THR A 80 1.61 -6.12 -6.57
C THR A 80 2.00 -5.40 -7.87
N ASN A 81 1.71 -6.02 -9.01
CA ASN A 81 1.92 -5.47 -10.35
C ASN A 81 0.68 -5.70 -11.22
N ILE A 82 0.54 -4.90 -12.28
CA ILE A 82 -0.49 -5.08 -13.31
C ILE A 82 -0.38 -6.47 -13.94
N VAL A 83 0.82 -6.86 -14.41
CA VAL A 83 1.05 -8.23 -14.89
C VAL A 83 1.84 -9.05 -13.88
N LYS A 84 1.52 -10.33 -13.78
CA LYS A 84 2.11 -11.25 -12.79
C LYS A 84 3.31 -12.03 -13.31
N CYS A 85 3.68 -11.82 -14.56
CA CYS A 85 4.79 -12.50 -15.22
C CYS A 85 5.76 -11.48 -15.82
N ARG A 86 7.05 -11.82 -15.81
CA ARG A 86 8.10 -10.96 -16.34
C ARG A 86 8.04 -10.91 -17.88
N PRO A 87 7.90 -9.73 -18.50
CA PRO A 87 8.04 -9.59 -19.95
C PRO A 87 9.49 -9.82 -20.40
N PRO A 88 9.73 -10.42 -21.57
CA PRO A 88 11.07 -10.63 -22.13
C PRO A 88 11.90 -9.33 -22.14
N LYS A 89 13.14 -9.39 -21.64
CA LYS A 89 14.07 -8.26 -21.55
C LYS A 89 13.51 -7.06 -20.75
N ASN A 90 12.54 -7.29 -19.86
CA ASN A 90 11.83 -6.25 -19.08
C ASN A 90 11.19 -5.16 -19.96
N ARG A 91 10.67 -5.50 -21.14
CA ARG A 91 9.88 -4.56 -21.92
C ARG A 91 8.56 -4.21 -21.23
N VAL A 92 7.97 -3.12 -21.63
CA VAL A 92 6.60 -2.78 -21.20
C VAL A 92 5.64 -3.91 -21.63
N PRO A 93 4.70 -4.32 -20.78
CA PRO A 93 3.64 -5.26 -21.18
C PRO A 93 2.80 -4.72 -22.33
N THR A 94 2.33 -5.60 -23.19
CA THR A 94 1.34 -5.23 -24.22
C THR A 94 -0.05 -5.12 -23.58
N LYS A 95 -0.95 -4.35 -24.20
CA LYS A 95 -2.35 -4.24 -23.73
C LYS A 95 -3.03 -5.59 -23.57
N LYS A 96 -2.79 -6.52 -24.50
CA LYS A 96 -3.34 -7.89 -24.40
C LYS A 96 -2.80 -8.66 -23.17
N GLU A 97 -1.54 -8.43 -22.78
CA GLU A 97 -0.97 -9.05 -21.59
C GLU A 97 -1.53 -8.42 -20.32
N GLU A 98 -1.74 -7.09 -20.30
CA GLU A 98 -2.40 -6.39 -19.20
C GLU A 98 -3.84 -6.88 -19.02
N GLU A 99 -4.63 -6.93 -20.10
CA GLU A 99 -6.01 -7.43 -20.09
C GLU A 99 -6.11 -8.87 -19.60
N SER A 100 -5.18 -9.74 -20.01
CA SER A 100 -5.15 -11.14 -19.56
C SER A 100 -4.83 -11.30 -18.06
N CYS A 101 -4.25 -10.30 -17.43
CA CYS A 101 -3.92 -10.28 -16.00
C CYS A 101 -4.89 -9.44 -15.16
N ASN A 102 -5.80 -8.70 -15.78
CA ASN A 102 -6.62 -7.70 -15.10
C ASN A 102 -7.51 -8.27 -13.98
N ASP A 103 -8.01 -9.49 -14.18
CA ASP A 103 -8.86 -10.13 -13.19
C ASP A 103 -8.14 -10.37 -11.85
N PHE A 104 -6.85 -10.69 -11.87
CA PHE A 104 -6.07 -10.90 -10.65
C PHE A 104 -5.92 -9.61 -9.84
N ILE A 105 -5.56 -8.49 -10.49
CA ILE A 105 -5.42 -7.22 -9.77
C ILE A 105 -6.77 -6.73 -9.23
N ASN A 106 -7.84 -6.90 -9.97
CA ASN A 106 -9.17 -6.52 -9.52
C ASN A 106 -9.61 -7.32 -8.30
N GLN A 107 -9.41 -8.63 -8.30
CA GLN A 107 -9.70 -9.50 -7.16
C GLN A 107 -8.85 -9.14 -5.93
N GLU A 108 -7.53 -8.89 -6.12
CA GLU A 108 -6.66 -8.43 -5.03
C GLU A 108 -7.19 -7.13 -4.40
N ILE A 109 -7.56 -6.14 -5.23
CA ILE A 109 -8.10 -4.85 -4.77
C ILE A 109 -9.45 -5.04 -4.07
N GLU A 110 -10.33 -5.90 -4.58
CA GLU A 110 -11.65 -6.14 -4.00
C GLU A 110 -11.57 -6.82 -2.63
N ILE A 111 -10.71 -7.85 -2.49
CA ILE A 111 -10.55 -8.59 -1.24
C ILE A 111 -9.91 -7.73 -0.15
N ILE A 112 -8.89 -6.94 -0.50
CA ILE A 112 -8.17 -6.11 0.46
C ILE A 112 -9.01 -4.88 0.81
N ASN A 113 -9.77 -4.34 -0.15
CA ASN A 113 -10.59 -3.13 -0.01
C ASN A 113 -9.82 -1.98 0.67
N PRO A 114 -8.69 -1.52 0.09
CA PRO A 114 -7.81 -0.55 0.71
C PRO A 114 -8.43 0.85 0.75
N LYS A 115 -7.97 1.70 1.66
CA LYS A 115 -8.33 3.14 1.67
C LYS A 115 -7.85 3.86 0.42
N ILE A 116 -6.70 3.43 -0.12
CA ILE A 116 -6.11 4.05 -1.31
C ILE A 116 -5.26 3.04 -2.10
N ILE A 117 -5.25 3.18 -3.42
CA ILE A 117 -4.44 2.39 -4.35
C ILE A 117 -3.32 3.28 -4.88
N CYS A 118 -2.06 3.01 -4.52
CA CYS A 118 -0.91 3.75 -5.01
C CYS A 118 -0.45 3.19 -6.36
N VAL A 119 -0.68 3.94 -7.41
CA VAL A 119 -0.39 3.58 -8.81
C VAL A 119 1.00 4.09 -9.18
N MET A 120 1.93 3.19 -9.43
CA MET A 120 3.34 3.52 -9.67
C MET A 120 3.73 3.36 -11.14
N GLY A 121 3.93 4.48 -11.83
CA GLY A 121 4.41 4.51 -13.22
C GLY A 121 3.30 4.56 -14.27
N ASN A 122 3.72 4.80 -15.52
CA ASN A 122 2.79 5.04 -16.64
C ASN A 122 1.90 3.84 -16.95
N THR A 123 2.41 2.61 -16.89
CA THR A 123 1.64 1.41 -17.22
C THR A 123 0.51 1.21 -16.23
N ALA A 124 0.80 1.23 -14.94
CA ALA A 124 -0.22 1.10 -13.92
C ALA A 124 -1.24 2.27 -13.98
N TYR A 125 -0.76 3.51 -14.22
CA TYR A 125 -1.62 4.68 -14.38
C TYR A 125 -2.52 4.55 -15.61
N GLY A 126 -1.99 4.07 -16.74
CA GLY A 126 -2.77 3.84 -17.95
C GLY A 126 -3.79 2.71 -17.82
N THR A 127 -3.43 1.62 -17.14
CA THR A 127 -4.28 0.43 -17.03
C THR A 127 -5.44 0.64 -16.05
N LEU A 128 -5.19 1.24 -14.88
CA LEU A 128 -6.21 1.39 -13.84
C LEU A 128 -7.04 2.67 -13.99
N LEU A 129 -6.45 3.74 -14.54
CA LEU A 129 -7.07 5.08 -14.56
C LEU A 129 -7.23 5.66 -15.97
N ASP A 130 -6.88 4.93 -17.03
CA ASP A 130 -6.82 5.45 -18.40
C ASP A 130 -5.95 6.70 -18.51
N GLY A 131 -5.01 6.83 -17.57
CA GLY A 131 -4.21 8.02 -17.35
C GLY A 131 -3.09 8.17 -18.38
N LYS A 132 -2.75 9.44 -18.66
CA LYS A 132 -1.64 9.84 -19.53
C LYS A 132 -0.79 10.87 -18.82
N GLU A 133 0.48 11.03 -19.26
CA GLU A 133 1.38 12.09 -18.77
C GLU A 133 1.53 12.11 -17.23
N ILE A 134 2.08 11.04 -16.68
CA ILE A 134 2.28 10.90 -15.23
C ILE A 134 3.05 12.09 -14.62
N THR A 135 3.93 12.72 -15.39
CA THR A 135 4.70 13.90 -14.99
C THR A 135 3.85 15.11 -14.60
N LYS A 136 2.62 15.21 -15.10
CA LYS A 136 1.67 16.27 -14.75
C LYS A 136 0.71 15.87 -13.63
N ASN A 137 0.64 14.58 -13.33
CA ASN A 137 -0.40 14.01 -12.47
C ASN A 137 0.13 13.32 -11.22
N HIS A 138 1.44 13.13 -11.08
CA HIS A 138 2.01 12.54 -9.87
C HIS A 138 1.73 13.39 -8.61
N GLY A 139 1.70 12.76 -7.47
CA GLY A 139 1.41 13.38 -6.19
C GLY A 139 -0.05 13.81 -6.01
N LYS A 140 -0.97 13.35 -6.88
CA LYS A 140 -2.41 13.64 -6.81
C LYS A 140 -3.22 12.41 -6.44
N ILE A 141 -4.33 12.64 -5.76
CA ILE A 141 -5.38 11.64 -5.53
C ILE A 141 -6.42 11.81 -6.63
N VAL A 142 -6.80 10.69 -7.24
CA VAL A 142 -7.84 10.60 -8.27
C VAL A 142 -8.91 9.63 -7.77
N GLU A 143 -10.17 9.97 -7.93
CA GLU A 143 -11.28 9.07 -7.62
C GLU A 143 -11.82 8.45 -8.91
N LYS A 144 -12.02 7.14 -8.90
CA LYS A 144 -12.64 6.37 -9.99
C LYS A 144 -13.39 5.18 -9.39
N ASP A 145 -14.63 5.00 -9.81
CA ASP A 145 -15.51 3.89 -9.40
C ASP A 145 -15.61 3.74 -7.86
N GLY A 146 -15.70 4.89 -7.15
CA GLY A 146 -15.80 4.95 -5.69
C GLY A 146 -14.53 4.60 -4.93
N ARG A 147 -13.38 4.45 -5.62
CA ARG A 147 -12.07 4.16 -5.03
C ARG A 147 -11.12 5.32 -5.22
N LYS A 148 -10.23 5.52 -4.24
CA LYS A 148 -9.18 6.53 -4.29
C LYS A 148 -7.88 5.94 -4.80
N PHE A 149 -7.25 6.64 -5.73
CA PHE A 149 -5.98 6.29 -6.33
C PHE A 149 -4.97 7.40 -6.12
N PHE A 150 -3.79 7.06 -5.64
CA PHE A 150 -2.66 7.98 -5.56
C PHE A 150 -1.69 7.70 -6.70
N VAL A 151 -1.42 8.70 -7.53
CA VAL A 151 -0.57 8.56 -8.72
C VAL A 151 0.85 9.00 -8.40
N THR A 152 1.84 8.16 -8.71
CA THR A 152 3.25 8.51 -8.50
C THR A 152 4.18 7.84 -9.51
N PHE A 153 5.44 8.29 -9.56
CA PHE A 153 6.46 7.65 -10.40
C PHE A 153 6.78 6.24 -9.95
N HIS A 154 7.18 5.40 -10.91
CA HIS A 154 7.70 4.08 -10.57
C HIS A 154 9.08 4.22 -9.90
N PRO A 155 9.36 3.51 -8.78
CA PRO A 155 10.65 3.61 -8.10
C PRO A 155 11.86 3.35 -9.00
N ALA A 156 11.74 2.49 -10.03
CA ALA A 156 12.81 2.25 -10.99
C ALA A 156 13.22 3.50 -11.79
N ALA A 157 12.32 4.45 -12.02
CA ALA A 157 12.64 5.68 -12.75
C ALA A 157 13.70 6.53 -12.02
N THR A 158 13.74 6.46 -10.70
CA THR A 158 14.72 7.20 -9.88
C THR A 158 16.13 6.62 -9.94
N ILE A 159 16.30 5.40 -10.44
CA ILE A 159 17.62 4.77 -10.61
C ILE A 159 18.41 5.50 -11.70
N TYR A 160 17.71 5.94 -12.73
CA TYR A 160 18.30 6.60 -13.90
C TYR A 160 18.17 8.13 -13.89
N ASN A 161 17.29 8.68 -13.05
CA ASN A 161 17.04 10.11 -12.95
C ASN A 161 16.96 10.56 -11.49
N GLN A 162 18.06 11.16 -11.01
CA GLN A 162 18.17 11.62 -9.62
C GLN A 162 17.17 12.72 -9.26
N LYS A 163 16.72 13.55 -10.23
CA LYS A 163 15.71 14.60 -9.98
C LYS A 163 14.37 14.01 -9.53
N LEU A 164 14.01 12.83 -10.03
CA LEU A 164 12.78 12.15 -9.64
C LEU A 164 12.81 11.59 -8.21
N VAL A 165 13.98 11.50 -7.57
CA VAL A 165 14.09 11.00 -6.20
C VAL A 165 13.36 11.92 -5.22
N ASP A 166 13.55 13.23 -5.35
CA ASP A 166 12.95 14.19 -4.44
C ASP A 166 11.45 14.35 -4.70
N GLU A 167 11.04 14.33 -5.98
CA GLU A 167 9.63 14.32 -6.34
C GLU A 167 8.91 13.08 -5.79
N LEU A 168 9.52 11.90 -5.92
CA LEU A 168 8.98 10.65 -5.40
C LEU A 168 8.89 10.67 -3.86
N LYS A 169 9.90 11.22 -3.17
CA LYS A 169 9.85 11.39 -1.71
C LYS A 169 8.71 12.31 -1.28
N GLU A 170 8.52 13.45 -1.97
CA GLU A 170 7.42 14.37 -1.67
C GLU A 170 6.05 13.73 -1.93
N ASP A 171 5.92 12.94 -3.00
CA ASP A 171 4.70 12.19 -3.26
C ASP A 171 4.39 11.21 -2.12
N PHE A 172 5.38 10.46 -1.66
CA PHE A 172 5.17 9.50 -0.56
C PHE A 172 4.88 10.18 0.79
N LYS A 173 5.42 11.39 1.04
CA LYS A 173 5.02 12.20 2.21
C LYS A 173 3.55 12.60 2.14
N LYS A 174 3.06 13.01 0.95
CA LYS A 174 1.63 13.31 0.75
C LYS A 174 0.76 12.08 0.98
N LEU A 175 1.19 10.91 0.47
CA LEU A 175 0.50 9.64 0.68
C LEU A 175 0.46 9.28 2.18
N ALA A 176 1.58 9.39 2.88
CA ALA A 176 1.65 9.12 4.32
C ALA A 176 0.76 10.06 5.12
N LYS A 177 0.74 11.35 4.75
CA LYS A 177 -0.16 12.34 5.36
C LYS A 177 -1.62 11.96 5.16
N PHE A 178 -2.02 11.62 3.93
CA PHE A 178 -3.39 11.17 3.62
C PHE A 178 -3.79 9.95 4.46
N LEU A 179 -2.91 8.94 4.55
CA LEU A 179 -3.16 7.74 5.37
C LEU A 179 -3.29 8.07 6.87
N GLY A 180 -2.63 9.13 7.35
CA GLY A 180 -2.73 9.62 8.72
C GLY A 180 -4.00 10.43 8.98
N GLU A 181 -4.42 11.26 8.03
CA GLU A 181 -5.58 12.17 8.19
C GLU A 181 -6.93 11.44 8.16
N GLU A 182 -7.06 10.35 7.42
CA GLU A 182 -8.33 9.61 7.35
C GLU A 182 -8.67 8.83 8.64
N ASP A 183 -7.69 8.60 9.52
CA ASP A 183 -7.93 7.96 10.81
C ASP A 183 -8.24 8.98 11.94
N GLU A 184 -8.22 10.28 11.67
CA GLU A 184 -8.66 11.32 12.61
C GLU A 184 -10.20 11.46 12.66
N VAL A 185 -10.89 10.37 12.97
CA VAL A 185 -12.26 10.49 13.47
C VAL A 185 -12.16 11.05 14.87
N LYS A 186 -12.45 12.34 15.04
CA LYS A 186 -12.56 12.98 16.36
C LYS A 186 -13.73 12.36 17.12
N GLN A 187 -13.43 11.32 17.88
CA GLN A 187 -14.36 10.75 18.83
C GLN A 187 -14.10 11.40 20.19
N TYR A 188 -15.16 11.76 20.89
CA TYR A 188 -15.07 12.26 22.25
C TYR A 188 -15.62 11.19 23.21
N GLU A 189 -14.85 10.86 24.22
CA GLU A 189 -15.31 9.98 25.28
C GLU A 189 -15.21 10.69 26.63
N ASP A 190 -16.29 10.60 27.43
CA ASP A 190 -16.28 11.11 28.81
C ASP A 190 -15.54 10.14 29.71
N ARG A 191 -14.41 10.59 30.22
CA ARG A 191 -13.55 9.81 31.11
C ARG A 191 -13.07 10.65 32.29
N ARG A 192 -12.64 9.98 33.35
CA ARG A 192 -11.91 10.64 34.42
C ARG A 192 -10.49 10.92 33.97
N CYS A 193 -10.10 12.18 33.94
CA CYS A 193 -8.73 12.57 33.64
C CYS A 193 -7.83 12.28 34.85
N ASP A 194 -6.76 11.54 34.64
CA ASP A 194 -5.82 11.20 35.73
C ASP A 194 -5.00 12.41 36.22
N PHE A 195 -4.96 13.48 35.43
CA PHE A 195 -4.23 14.69 35.78
C PHE A 195 -5.09 15.73 36.50
N CYS A 196 -6.23 16.15 35.93
CA CYS A 196 -7.12 17.10 36.59
C CYS A 196 -8.15 16.41 37.53
N MET A 197 -8.14 15.08 37.61
CA MET A 197 -8.99 14.26 38.46
C MET A 197 -10.50 14.43 38.26
N SER A 198 -10.89 15.20 37.23
CA SER A 198 -12.28 15.48 36.89
C SER A 198 -12.80 14.52 35.81
N LYS A 199 -14.12 14.29 35.82
CA LYS A 199 -14.77 13.61 34.67
C LYS A 199 -14.92 14.64 33.58
N THR A 200 -14.15 14.50 32.51
CA THR A 200 -14.05 15.45 31.42
C THR A 200 -14.21 14.73 30.06
N SER A 201 -14.58 15.46 29.05
CA SER A 201 -14.55 14.95 27.68
C SER A 201 -13.10 14.82 27.20
N HIS A 202 -12.79 13.74 26.51
CA HIS A 202 -11.47 13.48 25.95
C HIS A 202 -11.60 13.31 24.45
N GLU A 203 -10.78 14.05 23.70
CA GLU A 203 -10.61 13.82 22.28
C GLU A 203 -9.84 12.50 22.09
N VAL A 204 -10.44 11.57 21.35
CA VAL A 204 -9.83 10.26 21.03
C VAL A 204 -9.20 10.35 19.65
N VAL A 205 -7.88 10.43 19.57
CA VAL A 205 -7.14 10.41 18.32
C VAL A 205 -6.71 8.98 18.03
N VAL A 206 -7.23 8.40 16.94
CA VAL A 206 -6.81 7.08 16.48
C VAL A 206 -5.57 7.24 15.61
N VAL A 207 -4.42 6.76 16.09
CA VAL A 207 -3.18 6.80 15.30
C VAL A 207 -3.16 5.60 14.33
N PRO A 208 -2.96 5.84 13.02
CA PRO A 208 -3.00 4.80 12.00
C PRO A 208 -2.04 3.64 12.27
N LYS A 209 -2.44 2.41 11.94
CA LYS A 209 -1.59 1.21 12.01
C LYS A 209 -0.33 1.34 11.15
N VAL A 210 -0.41 2.10 10.06
CA VAL A 210 0.69 2.34 9.11
C VAL A 210 1.84 3.12 9.74
N VAL A 211 1.54 4.00 10.72
CA VAL A 211 2.53 4.83 11.43
C VAL A 211 3.01 4.16 12.72
N THR A 212 2.21 3.26 13.29
CA THR A 212 2.57 2.57 14.54
C THR A 212 2.27 1.07 14.46
N ARG A 213 3.12 0.23 15.09
CA ARG A 213 2.96 -1.24 15.10
C ARG A 213 1.63 -1.78 15.63
N LYS A 214 0.80 -0.92 16.25
CA LYS A 214 -0.53 -1.24 16.80
C LYS A 214 -1.38 0.00 16.70
N ARG A 215 -2.68 -0.15 16.44
CA ARG A 215 -3.61 0.96 16.67
C ARG A 215 -3.38 1.45 18.09
N ARG A 216 -3.05 2.72 18.23
CA ARG A 216 -2.91 3.39 19.52
C ARG A 216 -3.96 4.47 19.58
N TRP A 217 -4.61 4.59 20.71
CA TRP A 217 -5.50 5.69 20.98
C TRP A 217 -4.75 6.69 21.86
N LEU A 218 -4.69 7.92 21.40
CA LEU A 218 -4.25 9.05 22.22
C LEU A 218 -5.51 9.72 22.74
N TYR A 219 -5.61 9.82 24.05
CA TYR A 219 -6.67 10.56 24.72
C TYR A 219 -6.12 11.90 25.16
N LYS A 220 -6.76 12.99 24.69
CA LYS A 220 -6.42 14.35 25.07
C LYS A 220 -7.56 14.95 25.84
N CYS A 221 -7.32 15.29 27.10
CA CYS A 221 -8.30 15.93 27.97
C CYS A 221 -8.63 17.32 27.42
N THR A 222 -9.91 17.63 27.22
CA THR A 222 -10.36 18.94 26.72
C THR A 222 -10.18 20.07 27.71
N GLU A 223 -10.08 19.77 28.99
CA GLU A 223 -9.93 20.75 30.08
C GLU A 223 -8.46 21.13 30.34
N CYS A 224 -7.58 20.13 30.51
CA CYS A 224 -6.18 20.38 30.90
C CYS A 224 -5.16 20.06 29.81
N ASN A 225 -5.60 19.63 28.60
CA ASN A 225 -4.76 19.20 27.48
C ASN A 225 -3.79 18.05 27.79
N HIS A 226 -3.94 17.37 28.93
CA HIS A 226 -3.11 16.21 29.22
C HIS A 226 -3.34 15.08 28.25
N GLU A 227 -2.25 14.54 27.70
CA GLU A 227 -2.28 13.47 26.70
C GLU A 227 -1.86 12.15 27.33
N ARG A 228 -2.62 11.09 27.06
CA ARG A 228 -2.31 9.74 27.51
C ARG A 228 -2.49 8.73 26.40
N TRP A 229 -1.43 7.95 26.16
CA TRP A 229 -1.48 6.81 25.26
C TRP A 229 -2.15 5.62 25.94
N LEU A 230 -3.23 5.11 25.35
CA LEU A 230 -3.77 3.82 25.77
C LEU A 230 -3.25 2.73 24.83
N VAL A 231 -2.46 1.83 25.39
CA VAL A 231 -2.21 0.54 24.75
C VAL A 231 -3.49 -0.29 24.94
N PRO A 232 -4.08 -0.87 23.89
CA PRO A 232 -5.22 -1.77 24.08
C PRO A 232 -4.80 -2.84 25.08
N TYR A 233 -5.58 -2.98 26.17
CA TYR A 233 -5.42 -4.08 27.10
C TYR A 233 -5.44 -5.37 26.30
N ARG A 234 -4.38 -6.18 26.36
CA ARG A 234 -4.49 -7.60 26.12
C ARG A 234 -5.52 -8.10 27.11
N THR A 235 -6.66 -8.54 26.66
CA THR A 235 -7.55 -9.34 27.49
C THR A 235 -6.72 -10.50 28.00
N VAL A 236 -6.72 -10.71 29.31
CA VAL A 236 -5.96 -11.74 30.03
C VAL A 236 -6.28 -13.17 29.53
N ALA A 237 -7.25 -13.31 28.63
CA ALA A 237 -7.65 -14.56 27.97
C ALA A 237 -6.67 -15.07 26.90
N GLU A 238 -5.74 -14.26 26.38
CA GLU A 238 -4.78 -14.71 25.34
C GLU A 238 -3.42 -15.15 25.90
N SER A 239 -3.22 -15.18 27.20
CA SER A 239 -1.96 -15.61 27.83
C SER A 239 -2.00 -17.02 28.46
N LEU A 240 -3.05 -17.81 28.19
CA LEU A 240 -3.23 -19.14 28.80
C LEU A 240 -3.44 -20.28 27.77
N TYR A 241 -2.93 -20.13 26.52
CA TYR A 241 -2.79 -21.28 25.60
C TYR A 241 -1.55 -21.14 24.76
#